data_90cfff482be28e8ab3c924c9a20eb324
#
_entry.id   90cfff482be28e8ab3c924c9a20eb324
#
_cell.length_a   1.000
_cell.length_b   1.000
_cell.length_c   1.000
_cell.angle_alpha   90.00
_cell.angle_beta   90.00
_cell.angle_gamma   90.00
#
_symmetry.space_group_name_H-M   'P 1'
#
loop_
_entity.id
_entity.type
_entity.pdbx_description
1 polymer ?
#
loop_
_entity_poly.entity_id
_entity_poly.type
_entity_poly.pdbx_seq_one_letter_code
_entity_poly.pdbx_strand_id
1 'polypeptide(L)'
;MLNQERKDKILQIIQERGAVSVSELTGILDASESTVRRDLIELSKKGNINKVHGGATLNKQQFISQEENVSAKKAEHSDEKRKIAKYCAAQIQGDDFVYLDAGTTTLYMIDYIDDGCTASFVTNGISHAKKMCRKGLNVYVLGGKLKQTTEAIVGLMAARSIHNFNFTKAFLGANGVSLSSGFTTPDTEEAFVKAAAMENSFVSYILADASKFGKTSSVRFATVDTACIITDKEP
;
A
#
# COMPACT_ATOMS: atom_id res chain seq x y z
N MET A 1 -10.94 -28.50 -13.62
CA MET A 1 -10.49 -27.37 -12.77
C MET A 1 -11.24 -27.43 -11.44
N LEU A 2 -10.54 -27.35 -10.33
CA LEU A 2 -11.16 -27.32 -8.99
C LEU A 2 -11.96 -26.03 -8.80
N ASN A 3 -12.98 -26.08 -7.93
CA ASN A 3 -13.89 -24.95 -7.70
C ASN A 3 -13.13 -23.67 -7.26
N GLN A 4 -12.16 -23.80 -6.36
CA GLN A 4 -11.38 -22.65 -5.86
C GLN A 4 -10.48 -22.09 -6.98
N GLU A 5 -9.73 -22.93 -7.67
CA GLU A 5 -8.88 -22.52 -8.80
C GLU A 5 -9.65 -21.76 -9.88
N ARG A 6 -10.90 -22.19 -10.16
CA ARG A 6 -11.74 -21.51 -11.15
C ARG A 6 -12.16 -20.12 -10.68
N LYS A 7 -12.51 -19.96 -9.40
CA LYS A 7 -12.84 -18.66 -8.82
C LYS A 7 -11.64 -17.72 -8.81
N ASP A 8 -10.46 -18.20 -8.47
CA ASP A 8 -9.23 -17.41 -8.48
C ASP A 8 -8.90 -16.93 -9.90
N LYS A 9 -9.09 -17.79 -10.89
CA LYS A 9 -8.90 -17.44 -12.29
C LYS A 9 -9.93 -16.42 -12.80
N ILE A 10 -11.19 -16.52 -12.35
CA ILE A 10 -12.22 -15.50 -12.62
C ILE A 10 -11.80 -14.13 -12.04
N LEU A 11 -11.33 -14.10 -10.80
CA LEU A 11 -10.86 -12.86 -10.17
C LEU A 11 -9.68 -12.26 -10.91
N GLN A 12 -8.70 -13.07 -11.29
CA GLN A 12 -7.55 -12.63 -12.09
C GLN A 12 -7.99 -11.99 -13.42
N ILE A 13 -8.88 -12.64 -14.17
CA ILE A 13 -9.38 -12.13 -15.46
C ILE A 13 -10.10 -10.79 -15.28
N ILE A 14 -10.93 -10.68 -14.23
CA ILE A 14 -11.65 -9.42 -13.93
C ILE A 14 -10.69 -8.31 -13.49
N GLN A 15 -9.64 -8.63 -12.74
CA GLN A 15 -8.59 -7.68 -12.35
C GLN A 15 -7.81 -7.17 -13.56
N GLU A 16 -7.47 -8.04 -14.49
CA GLU A 16 -6.71 -7.68 -15.70
C GLU A 16 -7.54 -6.86 -16.71
N ARG A 17 -8.84 -7.19 -16.87
CA ARG A 17 -9.70 -6.64 -17.92
C ARG A 17 -10.70 -5.57 -17.43
N GLY A 18 -10.87 -5.46 -16.12
CA GLY A 18 -11.85 -4.56 -15.50
C GLY A 18 -13.30 -5.05 -15.58
N ALA A 19 -13.67 -5.74 -16.66
CA ALA A 19 -14.99 -6.32 -16.90
C ALA A 19 -14.85 -7.59 -17.75
N VAL A 20 -15.78 -8.54 -17.57
CA VAL A 20 -15.85 -9.78 -18.36
C VAL A 20 -17.29 -10.27 -18.46
N SER A 21 -17.67 -10.78 -19.61
CA SER A 21 -18.98 -11.41 -19.83
C SER A 21 -19.00 -12.87 -19.37
N VAL A 22 -20.20 -13.40 -19.07
CA VAL A 22 -20.39 -14.83 -18.78
C VAL A 22 -19.95 -15.68 -19.97
N SER A 23 -20.24 -15.25 -21.20
CA SER A 23 -19.86 -15.96 -22.43
C SER A 23 -18.34 -16.05 -22.59
N GLU A 24 -17.59 -14.98 -22.33
CA GLU A 24 -16.12 -15.02 -22.34
C GLU A 24 -15.56 -15.96 -21.27
N LEU A 25 -16.12 -15.90 -20.05
CA LEU A 25 -15.68 -16.79 -18.97
C LEU A 25 -15.96 -18.26 -19.27
N THR A 26 -17.10 -18.60 -19.89
CA THR A 26 -17.39 -19.99 -20.29
C THR A 26 -16.36 -20.52 -21.30
N GLY A 27 -15.95 -19.70 -22.27
CA GLY A 27 -14.93 -20.07 -23.25
C GLY A 27 -13.53 -20.22 -22.63
N ILE A 28 -13.13 -19.29 -21.73
CA ILE A 28 -11.79 -19.31 -21.13
C ILE A 28 -11.64 -20.43 -20.10
N LEU A 29 -12.70 -20.73 -19.36
CA LEU A 29 -12.66 -21.67 -18.22
C LEU A 29 -13.09 -23.09 -18.57
N ASP A 30 -13.57 -23.29 -19.81
CA ASP A 30 -14.21 -24.55 -20.26
C ASP A 30 -15.26 -25.04 -19.23
N ALA A 31 -16.15 -24.14 -18.83
CA ALA A 31 -17.16 -24.39 -17.81
C ALA A 31 -18.55 -23.99 -18.32
N SER A 32 -19.60 -24.69 -17.83
CA SER A 32 -20.97 -24.36 -18.21
C SER A 32 -21.37 -22.96 -17.72
N GLU A 33 -22.26 -22.30 -18.44
CA GLU A 33 -22.80 -20.99 -18.08
C GLU A 33 -23.43 -20.98 -16.67
N SER A 34 -24.11 -22.05 -16.29
CA SER A 34 -24.69 -22.21 -14.95
C SER A 34 -23.63 -22.25 -13.85
N THR A 35 -22.49 -22.91 -14.10
CA THR A 35 -21.35 -22.98 -13.19
C THR A 35 -20.73 -21.60 -13.02
N VAL A 36 -20.42 -20.91 -14.14
CA VAL A 36 -19.85 -19.55 -14.12
C VAL A 36 -20.78 -18.57 -13.39
N ARG A 37 -22.08 -18.61 -13.67
CA ARG A 37 -23.07 -17.74 -12.97
C ARG A 37 -23.11 -17.98 -11.46
N ARG A 38 -22.97 -19.24 -11.01
CA ARG A 38 -22.91 -19.57 -9.59
C ARG A 38 -21.64 -19.02 -8.94
N ASP A 39 -20.49 -19.21 -9.58
CA ASP A 39 -19.22 -18.69 -9.09
C ASP A 39 -19.23 -17.17 -8.99
N LEU A 40 -19.78 -16.46 -10.00
CA LEU A 40 -19.92 -15.00 -9.97
C LEU A 40 -20.85 -14.54 -8.83
N ILE A 41 -21.92 -15.29 -8.53
CA ILE A 41 -22.81 -14.98 -7.39
C ILE A 41 -22.04 -15.11 -6.06
N GLU A 42 -21.27 -16.17 -5.89
CA GLU A 42 -20.50 -16.38 -4.66
C GLU A 42 -19.39 -15.34 -4.49
N LEU A 43 -18.66 -15.01 -5.56
CA LEU A 43 -17.63 -13.98 -5.56
C LEU A 43 -18.23 -12.58 -5.28
N SER A 44 -19.39 -12.29 -5.82
CA SER A 44 -20.10 -11.04 -5.56
C SER A 44 -20.58 -10.94 -4.11
N LYS A 45 -21.10 -12.03 -3.52
CA LYS A 45 -21.48 -12.09 -2.10
C LYS A 45 -20.29 -11.86 -1.16
N LYS A 46 -19.10 -12.28 -1.55
CA LYS A 46 -17.85 -12.03 -0.82
C LYS A 46 -17.29 -10.62 -1.04
N GLY A 47 -17.94 -9.79 -1.86
CA GLY A 47 -17.48 -8.44 -2.15
C GLY A 47 -16.29 -8.35 -3.13
N ASN A 48 -15.89 -9.46 -3.74
CA ASN A 48 -14.73 -9.50 -4.63
C ASN A 48 -15.00 -8.84 -6.00
N ILE A 49 -16.24 -8.91 -6.47
CA ILE A 49 -16.66 -8.40 -7.79
C ILE A 49 -18.05 -7.76 -7.70
N ASN A 50 -18.39 -6.89 -8.67
CA ASN A 50 -19.75 -6.47 -8.93
C ASN A 50 -20.34 -7.33 -10.04
N LYS A 51 -21.39 -8.11 -9.72
CA LYS A 51 -22.16 -8.84 -10.72
C LYS A 51 -23.07 -7.84 -11.47
N VAL A 52 -22.97 -7.84 -12.78
CA VAL A 52 -23.82 -7.05 -13.69
C VAL A 52 -24.65 -7.97 -14.58
N HIS A 53 -25.60 -7.39 -15.35
CA HIS A 53 -26.37 -8.19 -16.32
C HIS A 53 -25.43 -8.74 -17.40
N GLY A 54 -25.38 -10.08 -17.51
CA GLY A 54 -24.52 -10.77 -18.51
C GLY A 54 -23.04 -10.95 -18.14
N GLY A 55 -22.58 -10.53 -16.95
CA GLY A 55 -21.16 -10.64 -16.59
C GLY A 55 -20.82 -10.18 -15.20
N ALA A 56 -19.57 -9.77 -15.04
CA ALA A 56 -19.06 -9.17 -13.80
C ALA A 56 -18.02 -8.07 -14.11
N THR A 57 -17.89 -7.15 -13.19
CA THR A 57 -16.90 -6.08 -13.22
C THR A 57 -16.11 -6.06 -11.93
N LEU A 58 -14.96 -5.40 -11.96
CA LEU A 58 -14.22 -5.11 -10.73
C LEU A 58 -15.16 -4.39 -9.75
N ASN A 59 -15.10 -4.80 -8.48
CA ASN A 59 -15.85 -4.05 -7.47
C ASN A 59 -15.23 -2.64 -7.37
N LYS A 60 -16.02 -1.60 -7.70
CA LYS A 60 -15.55 -0.21 -7.59
C LYS A 60 -15.10 0.17 -6.18
N GLN A 61 -15.57 -0.55 -5.15
CA GLN A 61 -15.08 -0.39 -3.78
C GLN A 61 -13.63 -0.88 -3.60
N GLN A 62 -13.09 -1.66 -4.53
CA GLN A 62 -11.67 -2.07 -4.54
C GLN A 62 -10.76 -1.07 -5.27
N PHE A 63 -11.32 -0.09 -5.97
CA PHE A 63 -10.55 0.96 -6.64
C PHE A 63 -10.62 2.26 -5.83
N ILE A 64 -9.45 2.69 -5.33
CA ILE A 64 -9.29 3.91 -4.54
C ILE A 64 -8.79 5.03 -5.46
N SER A 65 -9.69 5.93 -5.85
CA SER A 65 -9.38 7.04 -6.74
C SER A 65 -8.98 8.34 -6.02
N GLN A 66 -9.28 8.44 -4.72
CA GLN A 66 -9.01 9.63 -3.94
C GLN A 66 -8.26 9.30 -2.66
N GLU A 67 -7.36 10.19 -2.26
CA GLU A 67 -6.66 10.12 -0.99
C GLU A 67 -7.56 10.68 0.12
N GLU A 68 -7.77 9.89 1.16
CA GLU A 68 -8.42 10.37 2.38
C GLU A 68 -7.44 11.24 3.17
N ASN A 69 -7.95 12.23 3.89
CA ASN A 69 -7.07 13.05 4.71
C ASN A 69 -6.52 12.27 5.92
N VAL A 70 -5.35 12.71 6.41
CA VAL A 70 -4.58 12.04 7.49
C VAL A 70 -5.42 11.81 8.73
N SER A 71 -6.29 12.76 9.09
CA SER A 71 -7.11 12.67 10.31
C SER A 71 -8.09 11.51 10.27
N ALA A 72 -8.78 11.33 9.14
CA ALA A 72 -9.70 10.21 8.92
C ALA A 72 -8.93 8.88 8.92
N LYS A 73 -7.87 8.78 8.12
CA LYS A 73 -7.02 7.57 8.05
C LYS A 73 -6.41 7.18 9.40
N LYS A 74 -6.08 8.15 10.25
CA LYS A 74 -5.48 7.87 11.56
C LYS A 74 -6.44 7.14 12.49
N ALA A 75 -7.74 7.44 12.42
CA ALA A 75 -8.75 6.80 13.26
C ALA A 75 -9.12 5.39 12.78
N GLU A 76 -9.01 5.12 11.48
CA GLU A 76 -9.34 3.83 10.90
C GLU A 76 -8.26 2.78 11.16
N HIS A 77 -8.67 1.57 11.57
CA HIS A 77 -7.77 0.43 11.78
C HIS A 77 -6.57 0.77 12.69
N SER A 78 -6.81 1.56 13.74
CA SER A 78 -5.73 2.08 14.61
C SER A 78 -4.98 0.97 15.34
N ASP A 79 -5.67 -0.09 15.77
CA ASP A 79 -5.06 -1.21 16.51
C ASP A 79 -4.20 -2.09 15.58
N GLU A 80 -4.69 -2.35 14.36
CA GLU A 80 -3.94 -3.05 13.32
C GLU A 80 -2.66 -2.28 12.96
N LYS A 81 -2.78 -0.97 12.71
CA LYS A 81 -1.64 -0.09 12.42
C LYS A 81 -0.63 -0.06 13.56
N ARG A 82 -1.07 -0.06 14.82
CA ARG A 82 -0.17 -0.10 15.98
C ARG A 82 0.59 -1.40 16.07
N LYS A 83 -0.04 -2.55 15.78
CA LYS A 83 0.63 -3.85 15.75
C LYS A 83 1.74 -3.87 14.69
N ILE A 84 1.40 -3.46 13.46
CA ILE A 84 2.36 -3.34 12.35
C ILE A 84 3.50 -2.39 12.74
N ALA A 85 3.17 -1.20 13.24
CA ALA A 85 4.12 -0.17 13.63
C ALA A 85 5.11 -0.65 14.70
N LYS A 86 4.63 -1.35 15.73
CA LYS A 86 5.45 -1.91 16.80
C LYS A 86 6.45 -2.94 16.25
N TYR A 87 6.00 -3.84 15.39
CA TYR A 87 6.88 -4.82 14.75
C TYR A 87 7.95 -4.14 13.89
N CYS A 88 7.56 -3.16 13.06
CA CYS A 88 8.48 -2.46 12.18
C CYS A 88 9.50 -1.62 12.95
N ALA A 89 9.10 -0.95 14.03
CA ALA A 89 10.03 -0.19 14.87
C ALA A 89 11.13 -1.07 15.47
N ALA A 90 10.81 -2.31 15.85
CA ALA A 90 11.76 -3.28 16.35
C ALA A 90 12.79 -3.78 15.31
N GLN A 91 12.57 -3.50 14.01
CA GLN A 91 13.54 -3.81 12.96
C GLN A 91 14.62 -2.74 12.81
N ILE A 92 14.50 -1.60 13.49
CA ILE A 92 15.46 -0.49 13.38
C ILE A 92 16.62 -0.74 14.34
N GLN A 93 17.85 -0.62 13.82
CA GLN A 93 19.10 -0.75 14.57
C GLN A 93 19.78 0.63 14.70
N GLY A 94 20.69 0.77 15.65
CA GLY A 94 21.29 2.07 15.97
C GLY A 94 22.17 2.67 14.86
N ASP A 95 22.67 1.86 13.95
CA ASP A 95 23.49 2.26 12.79
C ASP A 95 22.69 2.41 11.48
N ASP A 96 21.37 2.23 11.53
CA ASP A 96 20.51 2.35 10.36
C ASP A 96 20.40 3.80 9.87
N PHE A 97 20.29 3.94 8.55
CA PHE A 97 19.86 5.14 7.87
C PHE A 97 18.50 4.86 7.23
N VAL A 98 17.44 5.36 7.85
CA VAL A 98 16.06 4.93 7.62
C VAL A 98 15.25 5.97 6.86
N TYR A 99 14.57 5.55 5.79
CA TYR A 99 13.50 6.35 5.20
C TYR A 99 12.16 6.01 5.85
N LEU A 100 11.42 7.02 6.30
CA LEU A 100 10.10 6.90 6.90
C LEU A 100 9.07 7.73 6.13
N ASP A 101 8.21 7.05 5.38
CA ASP A 101 7.18 7.67 4.54
C ASP A 101 6.08 8.38 5.36
N ALA A 102 5.46 9.40 4.78
CA ALA A 102 4.38 10.18 5.39
C ALA A 102 3.04 9.42 5.48
N GLY A 103 3.02 8.24 6.09
CA GLY A 103 1.83 7.41 6.28
C GLY A 103 1.32 7.41 7.72
N THR A 104 0.06 7.08 7.94
CA THR A 104 -0.49 6.97 9.30
C THR A 104 0.09 5.79 10.07
N THR A 105 0.38 4.66 9.42
CA THR A 105 1.01 3.50 10.05
C THR A 105 2.46 3.80 10.43
N THR A 106 3.21 4.45 9.55
CA THR A 106 4.58 4.89 9.80
C THR A 106 4.65 5.98 10.88
N LEU A 107 3.61 6.83 10.99
CA LEU A 107 3.52 7.80 12.08
C LEU A 107 3.38 7.11 13.45
N TYR A 108 2.67 5.99 13.53
CA TYR A 108 2.61 5.17 14.75
C TYR A 108 3.95 4.49 15.08
N MET A 109 4.81 4.16 14.10
CA MET A 109 6.13 3.57 14.37
C MET A 109 6.96 4.44 15.30
N ILE A 110 6.87 5.75 15.15
CA ILE A 110 7.67 6.70 15.95
C ILE A 110 7.41 6.55 17.45
N ASP A 111 6.19 6.13 17.85
CA ASP A 111 5.87 5.87 19.25
C ASP A 111 6.66 4.72 19.86
N TYR A 112 7.08 3.77 19.03
CA TYR A 112 7.76 2.54 19.43
C TYR A 112 9.27 2.54 19.16
N ILE A 113 9.82 3.60 18.56
CA ILE A 113 11.27 3.79 18.43
C ILE A 113 11.80 4.22 19.80
N ASP A 114 12.87 3.58 20.27
CA ASP A 114 13.49 3.92 21.55
C ASP A 114 14.01 5.37 21.56
N ASP A 115 13.87 6.07 22.69
CA ASP A 115 14.33 7.46 22.84
C ASP A 115 15.86 7.58 22.71
N GLY A 116 16.61 6.51 23.04
CA GLY A 116 18.07 6.42 22.87
C GLY A 116 18.52 5.90 21.48
N CYS A 117 17.61 5.78 20.52
CA CYS A 117 17.95 5.28 19.19
C CYS A 117 18.92 6.22 18.46
N THR A 118 20.05 5.67 18.00
CA THR A 118 21.13 6.41 17.32
C THR A 118 21.00 6.41 15.80
N ALA A 119 20.01 5.71 15.25
CA ALA A 119 19.70 5.71 13.82
C ALA A 119 19.40 7.11 13.29
N SER A 120 19.69 7.33 12.03
CA SER A 120 19.31 8.56 11.32
C SER A 120 18.10 8.33 10.45
N PHE A 121 17.20 9.30 10.43
CA PHE A 121 15.93 9.21 9.73
C PHE A 121 15.80 10.28 8.64
N VAL A 122 15.25 9.90 7.50
CA VAL A 122 14.79 10.82 6.46
C VAL A 122 13.29 10.62 6.28
N THR A 123 12.53 11.69 6.21
CA THR A 123 11.08 11.62 6.01
C THR A 123 10.57 12.70 5.07
N ASN A 124 9.51 12.40 4.34
CA ASN A 124 8.71 13.38 3.62
C ASN A 124 7.50 13.88 4.42
N GLY A 125 7.30 13.40 5.66
CA GLY A 125 6.15 13.74 6.49
C GLY A 125 6.44 14.84 7.50
N ILE A 126 5.70 15.97 7.45
CA ILE A 126 5.88 17.08 8.40
C ILE A 126 5.53 16.67 9.83
N SER A 127 4.41 15.97 10.00
CA SER A 127 4.02 15.42 11.31
C SER A 127 5.02 14.41 11.84
N HIS A 128 5.63 13.60 10.95
CA HIS A 128 6.68 12.64 11.29
C HIS A 128 7.93 13.35 11.80
N ALA A 129 8.41 14.35 11.05
CA ALA A 129 9.58 15.13 11.44
C ALA A 129 9.40 15.81 12.80
N LYS A 130 8.26 16.47 13.01
CA LYS A 130 7.92 17.11 14.30
C LYS A 130 7.92 16.11 15.46
N LYS A 131 7.36 14.91 15.23
CA LYS A 131 7.26 13.87 16.27
C LYS A 131 8.63 13.27 16.59
N MET A 132 9.46 12.98 15.57
CA MET A 132 10.82 12.49 15.76
C MET A 132 11.72 13.52 16.46
N CYS A 133 11.66 14.79 16.06
CA CYS A 133 12.38 15.87 16.75
C CYS A 133 12.04 15.97 18.24
N ARG A 134 10.75 15.83 18.61
CA ARG A 134 10.33 15.84 20.02
C ARG A 134 10.88 14.66 20.82
N LYS A 135 11.18 13.54 20.16
CA LYS A 135 11.83 12.37 20.77
C LYS A 135 13.36 12.48 20.79
N GLY A 136 13.94 13.56 20.26
CA GLY A 136 15.40 13.74 20.19
C GLY A 136 16.08 12.88 19.12
N LEU A 137 15.34 12.29 18.17
CA LEU A 137 15.88 11.50 17.10
C LEU A 137 16.54 12.37 16.03
N ASN A 138 17.61 11.86 15.40
CA ASN A 138 18.28 12.53 14.27
C ASN A 138 17.44 12.43 13.01
N VAL A 139 16.85 13.53 12.55
CA VAL A 139 15.89 13.53 11.41
C VAL A 139 16.23 14.58 10.37
N TYR A 140 16.18 14.15 9.11
CA TYR A 140 16.23 14.98 7.92
C TYR A 140 14.85 15.02 7.26
N VAL A 141 14.46 16.18 6.75
CA VAL A 141 13.18 16.37 6.05
C VAL A 141 13.47 16.65 4.58
N LEU A 142 12.76 15.96 3.68
CA LEU A 142 12.87 16.25 2.26
C LEU A 142 12.38 17.68 1.93
N GLY A 143 12.98 18.30 0.92
CA GLY A 143 12.47 19.55 0.35
C GLY A 143 11.49 19.27 -0.78
N GLY A 144 10.51 20.17 -0.96
CA GLY A 144 9.55 20.05 -2.07
C GLY A 144 8.20 20.70 -1.78
N LYS A 145 7.18 20.32 -2.55
CA LYS A 145 5.80 20.79 -2.42
C LYS A 145 5.10 20.09 -1.25
N LEU A 146 4.52 20.86 -0.35
CA LEU A 146 3.71 20.31 0.75
C LEU A 146 2.27 20.06 0.27
N LYS A 147 1.84 18.81 0.34
CA LYS A 147 0.46 18.41 0.11
C LYS A 147 -0.33 18.47 1.43
N GLN A 148 -1.35 19.33 1.48
CA GLN A 148 -2.10 19.61 2.70
C GLN A 148 -2.88 18.41 3.23
N THR A 149 -3.47 17.59 2.34
CA THR A 149 -4.33 16.46 2.72
C THR A 149 -3.59 15.36 3.48
N THR A 150 -2.32 15.14 3.17
CA THR A 150 -1.47 14.09 3.78
C THR A 150 -0.33 14.65 4.62
N GLU A 151 -0.15 15.97 4.66
CA GLU A 151 1.00 16.66 5.29
C GLU A 151 2.35 16.09 4.81
N ALA A 152 2.36 15.63 3.56
CA ALA A 152 3.52 15.02 2.92
C ALA A 152 4.20 15.99 1.96
N ILE A 153 5.52 15.97 1.93
CA ILE A 153 6.31 16.61 0.89
C ILE A 153 6.35 15.68 -0.29
N VAL A 154 5.92 16.18 -1.47
CA VAL A 154 5.68 15.38 -2.67
C VAL A 154 6.29 15.99 -3.92
N GLY A 155 6.22 15.26 -5.02
CA GLY A 155 6.60 15.70 -6.35
C GLY A 155 8.05 15.42 -6.70
N LEU A 156 8.42 15.83 -7.92
CA LEU A 156 9.71 15.50 -8.52
C LEU A 156 10.92 16.06 -7.74
N MET A 157 10.77 17.22 -7.11
CA MET A 157 11.85 17.80 -6.30
C MET A 157 12.16 16.93 -5.08
N ALA A 158 11.12 16.44 -4.39
CA ALA A 158 11.28 15.53 -3.25
C ALA A 158 11.89 14.20 -3.72
N ALA A 159 11.39 13.61 -4.80
CA ALA A 159 11.93 12.38 -5.35
C ALA A 159 13.41 12.52 -5.76
N ARG A 160 13.78 13.62 -6.43
CA ARG A 160 15.19 13.89 -6.80
C ARG A 160 16.10 14.05 -5.59
N SER A 161 15.63 14.65 -4.50
CA SER A 161 16.46 14.81 -3.29
C SER A 161 16.75 13.47 -2.62
N ILE A 162 15.91 12.47 -2.79
CA ILE A 162 16.10 11.10 -2.28
C ILE A 162 17.34 10.44 -2.92
N HIS A 163 17.61 10.67 -4.19
CA HIS A 163 18.76 10.07 -4.89
C HIS A 163 20.13 10.47 -4.31
N ASN A 164 20.19 11.47 -3.42
CA ASN A 164 21.39 11.81 -2.70
C ASN A 164 21.61 10.94 -1.45
N PHE A 165 20.68 10.05 -1.13
CA PHE A 165 20.72 9.19 0.05
C PHE A 165 20.75 7.71 -0.37
N ASN A 166 21.37 6.88 0.47
CA ASN A 166 21.29 5.42 0.40
C ASN A 166 20.77 4.93 1.75
N PHE A 167 19.58 4.38 1.76
CA PHE A 167 18.94 3.91 2.98
C PHE A 167 19.26 2.45 3.26
N THR A 168 19.51 2.10 4.51
CA THR A 168 19.55 0.70 4.92
C THR A 168 18.15 0.09 4.89
N LYS A 169 17.14 0.87 5.32
CA LYS A 169 15.74 0.44 5.38
C LYS A 169 14.81 1.57 4.98
N ALA A 170 13.76 1.23 4.24
CA ALA A 170 12.63 2.13 4.00
C ALA A 170 11.33 1.51 4.51
N PHE A 171 10.52 2.31 5.18
CA PHE A 171 9.19 1.93 5.65
C PHE A 171 8.14 2.82 4.97
N LEU A 172 7.30 2.20 4.16
CA LEU A 172 6.33 2.90 3.31
C LEU A 172 4.91 2.38 3.54
N GLY A 173 3.93 3.28 3.41
CA GLY A 173 2.53 2.89 3.32
C GLY A 173 2.08 2.67 1.88
N ALA A 174 1.01 1.87 1.71
CA ALA A 174 0.30 1.71 0.44
C ALA A 174 -1.20 1.92 0.65
N ASN A 175 -1.90 2.40 -0.39
CA ASN A 175 -3.36 2.50 -0.38
C ASN A 175 -4.01 1.21 -0.89
N GLY A 176 -3.34 0.52 -1.81
CA GLY A 176 -3.76 -0.77 -2.32
C GLY A 176 -2.58 -1.71 -2.54
N VAL A 177 -2.82 -3.00 -2.30
CA VAL A 177 -1.86 -4.10 -2.48
C VAL A 177 -2.56 -5.21 -3.26
N SER A 178 -2.07 -5.54 -4.44
CA SER A 178 -2.59 -6.67 -5.22
C SER A 178 -1.49 -7.31 -6.06
N LEU A 179 -1.62 -8.60 -6.34
CA LEU A 179 -0.64 -9.33 -7.15
C LEU A 179 -0.52 -8.76 -8.57
N SER A 180 -1.65 -8.33 -9.16
CA SER A 180 -1.68 -7.80 -10.54
C SER A 180 -1.21 -6.35 -10.63
N SER A 181 -1.55 -5.51 -9.65
CA SER A 181 -1.28 -4.06 -9.70
C SER A 181 -0.09 -3.64 -8.84
N GLY A 182 0.46 -4.54 -8.02
CA GLY A 182 1.55 -4.20 -7.10
C GLY A 182 1.09 -3.31 -5.94
N PHE A 183 1.98 -2.44 -5.50
CA PHE A 183 1.71 -1.41 -4.49
C PHE A 183 1.25 -0.13 -5.16
N THR A 184 0.10 0.39 -4.73
CA THR A 184 -0.55 1.51 -5.40
C THR A 184 -0.93 2.64 -4.44
N THR A 185 -0.95 3.87 -4.98
CA THR A 185 -1.42 5.09 -4.32
C THR A 185 -2.30 5.89 -5.30
N PRO A 186 -3.26 6.70 -4.84
CA PRO A 186 -4.08 7.52 -5.75
C PRO A 186 -3.31 8.67 -6.41
N ASP A 187 -2.21 9.12 -5.81
CA ASP A 187 -1.52 10.35 -6.16
C ASP A 187 -0.18 10.09 -6.85
N THR A 188 -0.01 10.68 -8.04
CA THR A 188 1.20 10.53 -8.85
C THR A 188 2.44 11.17 -8.20
N GLU A 189 2.28 12.33 -7.53
CA GLU A 189 3.40 13.01 -6.89
C GLU A 189 3.90 12.23 -5.66
N GLU A 190 2.99 11.54 -4.92
CA GLU A 190 3.37 10.61 -3.85
C GLU A 190 4.03 9.35 -4.40
N ALA A 191 3.52 8.81 -5.52
CA ALA A 191 4.10 7.63 -6.15
C ALA A 191 5.57 7.84 -6.53
N PHE A 192 5.94 9.01 -7.06
CA PHE A 192 7.34 9.33 -7.39
C PHE A 192 8.24 9.29 -6.16
N VAL A 193 7.79 9.83 -5.04
CA VAL A 193 8.57 9.83 -3.79
C VAL A 193 8.73 8.42 -3.24
N LYS A 194 7.65 7.63 -3.26
CA LYS A 194 7.68 6.24 -2.80
C LYS A 194 8.60 5.36 -3.67
N ALA A 195 8.50 5.46 -4.99
CA ALA A 195 9.36 4.73 -5.91
C ALA A 195 10.84 5.07 -5.68
N ALA A 196 11.18 6.37 -5.64
CA ALA A 196 12.54 6.82 -5.40
C ALA A 196 13.09 6.32 -4.04
N ALA A 197 12.26 6.31 -2.99
CA ALA A 197 12.69 5.80 -1.68
C ALA A 197 12.99 4.30 -1.72
N MET A 198 12.19 3.51 -2.42
CA MET A 198 12.42 2.07 -2.58
C MET A 198 13.67 1.79 -3.42
N GLU A 199 13.86 2.51 -4.53
CA GLU A 199 15.03 2.36 -5.40
C GLU A 199 16.35 2.68 -4.70
N ASN A 200 16.32 3.56 -3.70
CA ASN A 200 17.50 3.97 -2.92
C ASN A 200 17.61 3.27 -1.55
N SER A 201 16.91 2.15 -1.37
CA SER A 201 16.91 1.39 -0.10
C SER A 201 17.43 -0.01 -0.29
N PHE A 202 18.24 -0.47 0.67
CA PHE A 202 18.73 -1.85 0.67
C PHE A 202 17.60 -2.84 0.98
N VAL A 203 16.72 -2.51 1.94
CA VAL A 203 15.50 -3.27 2.23
C VAL A 203 14.31 -2.32 2.32
N SER A 204 13.22 -2.62 1.60
CA SER A 204 11.97 -1.89 1.68
C SER A 204 10.88 -2.72 2.38
N TYR A 205 10.16 -2.06 3.28
CA TYR A 205 9.01 -2.62 3.99
C TYR A 205 7.74 -1.86 3.61
N ILE A 206 6.72 -2.57 3.15
CA ILE A 206 5.39 -2.01 2.93
C ILE A 206 4.48 -2.35 4.10
N LEU A 207 4.02 -1.32 4.78
CA LEU A 207 3.15 -1.41 5.95
C LEU A 207 1.70 -1.30 5.50
N ALA A 208 1.00 -2.41 5.47
CA ALA A 208 -0.38 -2.48 4.96
C ALA A 208 -1.24 -3.35 5.89
N ASP A 209 -2.26 -2.78 6.50
CA ASP A 209 -3.28 -3.55 7.21
C ASP A 209 -4.12 -4.39 6.23
N ALA A 210 -4.82 -5.42 6.75
CA ALA A 210 -5.59 -6.35 5.93
C ALA A 210 -6.61 -5.67 5.00
N SER A 211 -7.07 -4.45 5.32
CA SER A 211 -8.03 -3.72 4.49
C SER A 211 -7.46 -3.22 3.16
N LYS A 212 -6.15 -3.22 2.98
CA LYS A 212 -5.45 -2.73 1.78
C LYS A 212 -5.28 -3.81 0.71
N PHE A 213 -5.39 -5.08 1.10
CA PHE A 213 -5.24 -6.20 0.16
C PHE A 213 -6.44 -6.34 -0.76
N GLY A 214 -6.18 -6.75 -2.01
CA GLY A 214 -7.18 -6.83 -3.06
C GLY A 214 -7.66 -5.47 -3.58
N LYS A 215 -7.13 -4.35 -3.05
CA LYS A 215 -7.44 -2.99 -3.51
C LYS A 215 -6.37 -2.48 -4.46
N THR A 216 -6.79 -1.61 -5.36
CA THR A 216 -5.92 -0.95 -6.35
C THR A 216 -6.21 0.55 -6.35
N SER A 217 -5.17 1.36 -6.53
CA SER A 217 -5.29 2.81 -6.72
C SER A 217 -4.75 3.23 -8.08
N SER A 218 -4.88 4.50 -8.43
CA SER A 218 -4.60 5.03 -9.76
C SER A 218 -3.16 4.84 -10.24
N VAL A 219 -2.19 4.84 -9.32
CA VAL A 219 -0.76 4.82 -9.67
C VAL A 219 -0.03 3.71 -8.94
N ARG A 220 0.63 2.84 -9.70
CA ARG A 220 1.55 1.84 -9.17
C ARG A 220 2.92 2.48 -8.93
N PHE A 221 3.49 2.29 -7.75
CA PHE A 221 4.84 2.75 -7.45
C PHE A 221 5.87 1.62 -7.32
N ALA A 222 5.42 0.35 -7.15
CA ALA A 222 6.31 -0.82 -7.18
C ALA A 222 5.52 -2.12 -7.37
N THR A 223 6.21 -3.21 -7.70
CA THR A 223 5.66 -4.57 -7.76
C THR A 223 5.78 -5.27 -6.41
N VAL A 224 4.97 -6.30 -6.15
CA VAL A 224 4.91 -6.96 -4.82
C VAL A 224 6.19 -7.70 -4.43
N ASP A 225 6.98 -8.10 -5.39
CA ASP A 225 8.26 -8.81 -5.22
C ASP A 225 9.44 -7.91 -4.82
N THR A 226 9.25 -6.59 -4.82
CA THR A 226 10.32 -5.61 -4.53
C THR A 226 10.42 -5.21 -3.06
N ALA A 227 9.51 -5.69 -2.20
CA ALA A 227 9.49 -5.32 -0.78
C ALA A 227 8.95 -6.42 0.12
N CYS A 228 9.33 -6.37 1.39
CA CYS A 228 8.71 -7.16 2.44
C CYS A 228 7.39 -6.52 2.88
N ILE A 229 6.29 -7.26 2.84
CA ILE A 229 4.99 -6.77 3.31
C ILE A 229 4.84 -7.10 4.79
N ILE A 230 4.52 -6.09 5.60
CA ILE A 230 4.19 -6.25 7.02
C ILE A 230 2.71 -5.94 7.20
N THR A 231 1.99 -6.92 7.72
CA THR A 231 0.53 -6.84 7.91
C THR A 231 0.10 -7.38 9.27
N ASP A 232 -1.11 -7.06 9.70
CA ASP A 232 -1.69 -7.49 10.99
C ASP A 232 -2.30 -8.89 10.96
N LYS A 233 -2.59 -9.40 9.77
CA LYS A 233 -3.16 -10.74 9.51
C LYS A 233 -2.62 -11.30 8.21
N GLU A 234 -2.59 -12.61 8.08
CA GLU A 234 -2.37 -13.26 6.79
C GLU A 234 -3.46 -12.84 5.80
N PRO A 235 -3.09 -12.39 4.59
CA PRO A 235 -4.03 -11.91 3.58
C PRO A 235 -4.84 -13.03 2.92
#